data_94a2ecaa5a68da6b13892ab102072781
#
_entry.id   94a2ecaa5a68da6b13892ab102072781
#
_cell.length_a   1.000
_cell.length_b   1.000
_cell.length_c   1.000
_cell.angle_alpha   90.00
_cell.angle_beta   90.00
_cell.angle_gamma   90.00
#
_symmetry.space_group_name_H-M   'P 1'
#
loop_
_entity.id
_entity.type
_entity.pdbx_description
1 polymer ?
#
loop_
_entity_poly.entity_id
_entity_poly.type
_entity_poly.pdbx_seq_one_letter_code
_entity_poly.pdbx_strand_id
1 'polypeptide(L)'
;KGVPKGSGLGTSSILAGACVKAFAEFLGENWDDSQIYDTVLNLEQIMSTGGGWQDQVGGLTPGIKFITSRPGIRQQLKVEKVEISEKTKQELQERFALIYTGQRRLARNLLREVVGNYIGGRKESLEALDEMQKVAALMKFALEKEDIDEFASLLNQHWEISKKLDAGSTNTCIDQIFSVCEDMIDGKFISGAGGGGFLQVILK
;
A
#
# COMPACT_ATOMS: atom_id res chain seq x y z
N LYS A 1 -19.93 -0.32 6.20
CA LYS A 1 -20.44 -1.71 5.99
C LYS A 1 -20.19 -2.29 4.59
N GLY A 2 -19.53 -1.56 3.68
CA GLY A 2 -19.33 -1.98 2.29
C GLY A 2 -18.00 -2.67 1.95
N VAL A 3 -16.96 -2.55 2.79
CA VAL A 3 -15.64 -3.12 2.49
C VAL A 3 -15.45 -4.42 3.27
N PRO A 4 -15.16 -5.55 2.61
CA PRO A 4 -14.97 -6.83 3.27
C PRO A 4 -13.70 -6.85 4.13
N LYS A 5 -13.71 -7.63 5.22
CA LYS A 5 -12.51 -7.89 6.03
C LYS A 5 -11.46 -8.60 5.17
N GLY A 6 -10.20 -8.23 5.32
CA GLY A 6 -9.09 -8.78 4.52
C GLY A 6 -9.09 -8.28 3.09
N SER A 7 -9.65 -7.10 2.86
CA SER A 7 -9.71 -6.43 1.54
C SER A 7 -8.35 -5.95 1.02
N GLY A 8 -7.36 -5.77 1.90
CA GLY A 8 -6.09 -5.14 1.56
C GLY A 8 -6.12 -3.61 1.45
N LEU A 9 -7.27 -2.99 1.75
CA LEU A 9 -7.45 -1.52 1.64
C LEU A 9 -7.14 -0.77 2.94
N GLY A 10 -6.29 -1.29 3.82
CA GLY A 10 -5.87 -0.62 5.06
C GLY A 10 -6.98 -0.34 6.07
N THR A 11 -8.14 -1.02 5.95
CA THR A 11 -9.35 -0.71 6.75
C THR A 11 -9.17 -0.90 8.24
N SER A 12 -8.25 -1.76 8.70
CA SER A 12 -7.95 -1.93 10.12
C SER A 12 -7.26 -0.70 10.70
N SER A 13 -6.23 -0.21 10.01
CA SER A 13 -5.47 0.98 10.41
C SER A 13 -6.33 2.24 10.36
N ILE A 14 -7.19 2.37 9.35
CA ILE A 14 -8.15 3.48 9.24
C ILE A 14 -9.15 3.48 10.41
N LEU A 15 -9.69 2.30 10.76
CA LEU A 15 -10.60 2.17 11.90
C LEU A 15 -9.89 2.48 13.22
N ALA A 16 -8.69 1.94 13.42
CA ALA A 16 -7.88 2.24 14.59
C ALA A 16 -7.60 3.73 14.73
N GLY A 17 -7.21 4.41 13.61
CA GLY A 17 -6.99 5.84 13.60
C GLY A 17 -8.23 6.66 13.92
N ALA A 18 -9.39 6.27 13.40
CA ALA A 18 -10.66 6.91 13.74
C ALA A 18 -10.99 6.77 15.24
N CYS A 19 -10.77 5.58 15.82
CA CYS A 19 -10.95 5.36 17.25
C CYS A 19 -9.97 6.19 18.09
N VAL A 20 -8.69 6.18 17.75
CA VAL A 20 -7.65 6.96 18.45
C VAL A 20 -7.99 8.44 18.45
N LYS A 21 -8.36 9.00 17.29
CA LYS A 21 -8.76 10.39 17.17
C LYS A 21 -10.00 10.72 17.99
N ALA A 22 -11.02 9.86 17.96
CA ALA A 22 -12.22 10.06 18.76
C ALA A 22 -11.93 10.05 20.27
N PHE A 23 -11.04 9.17 20.74
CA PHE A 23 -10.62 9.14 22.15
C PHE A 23 -9.80 10.38 22.54
N ALA A 24 -8.88 10.84 21.69
CA ALA A 24 -8.13 12.07 21.95
C ALA A 24 -9.08 13.27 22.09
N GLU A 25 -10.03 13.43 21.17
CA GLU A 25 -11.04 14.48 21.23
C GLU A 25 -11.94 14.36 22.48
N PHE A 26 -12.35 13.15 22.85
CA PHE A 26 -13.15 12.91 24.06
C PHE A 26 -12.40 13.29 25.35
N LEU A 27 -11.08 13.09 25.37
CA LEU A 27 -10.22 13.46 26.51
C LEU A 27 -9.82 14.94 26.50
N GLY A 28 -10.21 15.71 25.50
CA GLY A 28 -9.84 17.11 25.33
C GLY A 28 -8.39 17.32 24.89
N GLU A 29 -7.75 16.28 24.33
CA GLU A 29 -6.38 16.33 23.83
C GLU A 29 -6.36 16.65 22.33
N ASN A 30 -5.45 17.55 21.93
CA ASN A 30 -5.26 17.92 20.53
C ASN A 30 -4.02 17.21 19.96
N TRP A 31 -4.21 15.99 19.50
CA TRP A 31 -3.15 15.20 18.87
C TRP A 31 -2.98 15.57 17.40
N ASP A 32 -1.73 15.69 16.99
CA ASP A 32 -1.38 15.85 15.58
C ASP A 32 -1.41 14.49 14.85
N ASP A 33 -1.30 14.54 13.52
CA ASP A 33 -1.34 13.35 12.70
C ASP A 33 -0.22 12.35 13.03
N SER A 34 0.98 12.84 13.40
CA SER A 34 2.12 11.99 13.77
C SER A 34 1.82 11.18 15.02
N GLN A 35 1.23 11.81 16.05
CA GLN A 35 0.83 11.13 17.28
C GLN A 35 -0.23 10.04 17.01
N ILE A 36 -1.15 10.32 16.09
CA ILE A 36 -2.17 9.34 15.67
C ILE A 36 -1.51 8.17 14.94
N TYR A 37 -0.60 8.43 13.99
CA TYR A 37 0.08 7.36 13.23
C TYR A 37 0.92 6.48 14.15
N ASP A 38 1.69 7.05 15.06
CA ASP A 38 2.51 6.32 16.01
C ASP A 38 1.66 5.46 16.95
N THR A 39 0.53 5.99 17.41
CA THR A 39 -0.39 5.26 18.29
C THR A 39 -1.03 4.08 17.54
N VAL A 40 -1.48 4.28 16.30
CA VAL A 40 -2.04 3.20 15.46
C VAL A 40 -0.99 2.14 15.20
N LEU A 41 0.24 2.54 14.87
CA LEU A 41 1.35 1.59 14.66
C LEU A 41 1.59 0.75 15.92
N ASN A 42 1.66 1.38 17.09
CA ASN A 42 1.84 0.68 18.36
C ASN A 42 0.69 -0.30 18.66
N LEU A 43 -0.56 0.09 18.40
CA LEU A 43 -1.72 -0.79 18.55
C LEU A 43 -1.59 -2.02 17.64
N GLU A 44 -1.21 -1.84 16.38
CA GLU A 44 -1.03 -2.93 15.42
C GLU A 44 0.13 -3.86 15.83
N GLN A 45 1.23 -3.32 16.37
CA GLN A 45 2.33 -4.14 16.89
C GLN A 45 1.87 -4.97 18.12
N ILE A 46 1.11 -4.38 19.05
CA ILE A 46 0.52 -5.11 20.19
C ILE A 46 -0.40 -6.23 19.70
N MET A 47 -1.18 -5.99 18.65
CA MET A 47 -2.03 -7.00 18.02
C MET A 47 -1.24 -8.05 17.21
N SER A 48 0.08 -7.91 17.15
CA SER A 48 1.00 -8.80 16.41
C SER A 48 0.65 -8.94 14.92
N THR A 49 0.19 -7.87 14.28
CA THR A 49 -0.08 -7.87 12.83
C THR A 49 1.19 -7.86 12.01
N GLY A 50 2.29 -7.29 12.55
CA GLY A 50 3.57 -7.15 11.88
C GLY A 50 3.55 -6.12 10.74
N GLY A 51 2.50 -5.32 10.64
CA GLY A 51 2.35 -4.25 9.64
C GLY A 51 3.28 -3.07 9.90
N GLY A 52 3.49 -2.26 8.87
CA GLY A 52 4.19 -0.98 8.94
C GLY A 52 3.22 0.19 9.10
N TRP A 53 3.69 1.37 8.77
CA TRP A 53 2.98 2.65 8.92
C TRP A 53 2.18 3.08 7.66
N GLN A 54 2.31 2.38 6.54
CA GLN A 54 1.78 2.84 5.25
C GLN A 54 0.25 2.96 5.24
N ASP A 55 -0.46 2.04 5.87
CA ASP A 55 -1.92 1.98 5.82
C ASP A 55 -2.56 3.12 6.62
N GLN A 56 -2.02 3.46 7.80
CA GLN A 56 -2.52 4.58 8.58
C GLN A 56 -2.25 5.92 7.90
N VAL A 57 -1.03 6.14 7.40
CA VAL A 57 -0.73 7.39 6.68
C VAL A 57 -1.50 7.44 5.35
N GLY A 58 -1.56 6.33 4.63
CA GLY A 58 -2.30 6.22 3.37
C GLY A 58 -3.78 6.53 3.52
N GLY A 59 -4.40 6.00 4.56
CA GLY A 59 -5.85 6.09 4.77
C GLY A 59 -6.33 7.30 5.57
N LEU A 60 -5.48 7.87 6.45
CA LEU A 60 -5.87 9.00 7.30
C LEU A 60 -5.47 10.37 6.72
N THR A 61 -4.49 10.40 5.83
CA THR A 61 -4.08 11.63 5.13
C THR A 61 -4.72 11.70 3.75
N PRO A 62 -5.41 12.79 3.38
CA PRO A 62 -6.05 12.90 2.08
C PRO A 62 -5.05 13.13 0.94
N GLY A 63 -5.49 12.82 -0.29
CA GLY A 63 -4.75 13.07 -1.52
C GLY A 63 -3.68 12.02 -1.86
N ILE A 64 -2.95 12.26 -2.95
CA ILE A 64 -1.83 11.42 -3.38
C ILE A 64 -0.59 11.83 -2.60
N LYS A 65 0.17 10.86 -2.08
CA LYS A 65 1.30 11.11 -1.18
C LYS A 65 2.48 10.23 -1.53
N PHE A 66 3.66 10.79 -1.39
CA PHE A 66 4.92 10.06 -1.33
C PHE A 66 5.44 10.10 0.10
N ILE A 67 5.67 8.94 0.68
CA ILE A 67 6.01 8.82 2.08
C ILE A 67 7.37 8.14 2.22
N THR A 68 8.25 8.75 2.98
CA THR A 68 9.57 8.19 3.30
C THR A 68 9.75 8.07 4.80
N SER A 69 10.55 7.12 5.22
CA SER A 69 10.91 6.89 6.61
C SER A 69 12.42 6.86 6.76
N ARG A 70 12.95 7.43 7.83
CA ARG A 70 14.35 7.28 8.21
C ARG A 70 14.53 6.03 9.05
N PRO A 71 15.65 5.30 8.90
CA PRO A 71 15.98 4.19 9.77
C PRO A 71 16.22 4.68 11.21
N GLY A 72 15.83 3.89 12.20
CA GLY A 72 16.04 4.22 13.61
C GLY A 72 15.00 3.57 14.52
N ILE A 73 15.26 3.62 15.85
CA ILE A 73 14.34 3.09 16.86
C ILE A 73 13.05 3.91 16.91
N ARG A 74 13.16 5.22 16.74
CA ARG A 74 11.99 6.10 16.59
C ARG A 74 11.77 6.37 15.11
N GLN A 75 10.62 5.97 14.64
CA GLN A 75 10.22 6.19 13.25
C GLN A 75 10.04 7.69 12.98
N GLN A 76 10.64 8.16 11.91
CA GLN A 76 10.48 9.53 11.42
C GLN A 76 9.92 9.46 10.01
N LEU A 77 8.64 9.82 9.87
CA LEU A 77 7.96 9.86 8.59
C LEU A 77 8.06 11.25 7.96
N LYS A 78 8.32 11.29 6.67
CA LYS A 78 8.16 12.48 5.84
C LYS A 78 7.06 12.20 4.84
N VAL A 79 5.96 12.93 4.94
CA VAL A 79 4.80 12.83 4.04
C VAL A 79 4.86 14.01 3.07
N GLU A 80 5.03 13.71 1.79
CA GLU A 80 5.04 14.69 0.72
C GLU A 80 3.78 14.52 -0.11
N LYS A 81 2.99 15.58 -0.26
CA LYS A 81 1.84 15.57 -1.15
C LYS A 81 2.32 15.64 -2.59
N VAL A 82 1.78 14.76 -3.43
CA VAL A 82 2.03 14.77 -4.88
C VAL A 82 0.90 15.55 -5.53
N GLU A 83 1.23 16.72 -6.06
CA GLU A 83 0.26 17.58 -6.75
C GLU A 83 0.21 17.19 -8.23
N ILE A 84 -1.00 16.98 -8.73
CA ILE A 84 -1.31 16.71 -10.14
C ILE A 84 -2.42 17.65 -10.58
N SER A 85 -2.52 17.93 -11.88
CA SER A 85 -3.61 18.74 -12.42
C SER A 85 -4.97 18.07 -12.28
N GLU A 86 -6.05 18.84 -12.29
CA GLU A 86 -7.40 18.27 -12.27
C GLU A 86 -7.67 17.38 -13.49
N LYS A 87 -7.04 17.66 -14.65
CA LYS A 87 -7.11 16.82 -15.84
C LYS A 87 -6.54 15.43 -15.57
N THR A 88 -5.32 15.37 -15.04
CA THR A 88 -4.63 14.11 -14.72
C THR A 88 -5.34 13.34 -13.60
N LYS A 89 -5.89 14.06 -12.63
CA LYS A 89 -6.72 13.45 -11.57
C LYS A 89 -8.00 12.82 -12.14
N GLN A 90 -8.66 13.50 -13.07
CA GLN A 90 -9.83 12.96 -13.75
C GLN A 90 -9.45 11.73 -14.59
N GLU A 91 -8.38 11.78 -15.37
CA GLU A 91 -7.87 10.66 -16.13
C GLU A 91 -7.56 9.46 -15.23
N LEU A 92 -6.88 9.69 -14.11
CA LEU A 92 -6.59 8.62 -13.13
C LEU A 92 -7.88 8.05 -12.53
N GLN A 93 -8.90 8.88 -12.26
CA GLN A 93 -10.21 8.41 -11.75
C GLN A 93 -10.97 7.57 -12.78
N GLU A 94 -10.87 7.90 -14.07
CA GLU A 94 -11.52 7.16 -15.16
C GLU A 94 -10.82 5.83 -15.44
N ARG A 95 -9.49 5.80 -15.35
CA ARG A 95 -8.68 4.61 -15.65
C ARG A 95 -8.42 3.70 -14.45
N PHE A 96 -8.54 4.19 -13.22
CA PHE A 96 -8.28 3.38 -12.02
C PHE A 96 -9.51 2.56 -11.63
N ALA A 97 -9.35 1.24 -11.55
CA ALA A 97 -10.40 0.35 -11.10
C ALA A 97 -9.92 -0.64 -10.03
N LEU A 98 -10.86 -1.06 -9.18
CA LEU A 98 -10.65 -2.08 -8.16
C LEU A 98 -11.45 -3.33 -8.52
N ILE A 99 -10.79 -4.49 -8.56
CA ILE A 99 -11.41 -5.80 -8.81
C ILE A 99 -11.33 -6.62 -7.52
N TYR A 100 -12.47 -7.00 -6.95
CA TYR A 100 -12.50 -7.85 -5.78
C TYR A 100 -12.33 -9.32 -6.16
N THR A 101 -11.31 -9.98 -5.61
CA THR A 101 -11.00 -11.38 -5.93
C THR A 101 -11.96 -12.40 -5.32
N GLY A 102 -12.85 -11.98 -4.42
CA GLY A 102 -13.69 -12.89 -3.63
C GLY A 102 -12.93 -13.65 -2.53
N GLN A 103 -11.61 -13.53 -2.50
CA GLN A 103 -10.75 -14.23 -1.54
C GLN A 103 -10.33 -13.31 -0.39
N ARG A 104 -10.27 -13.88 0.81
CA ARG A 104 -9.77 -13.20 2.00
C ARG A 104 -8.48 -13.86 2.45
N ARG A 105 -7.44 -13.07 2.68
CA ARG A 105 -6.19 -13.57 3.25
C ARG A 105 -5.75 -12.70 4.41
N LEU A 106 -5.15 -13.35 5.44
CA LEU A 106 -4.55 -12.64 6.57
C LEU A 106 -3.12 -12.23 6.18
N ALA A 107 -2.85 -10.93 6.15
CA ALA A 107 -1.54 -10.36 5.86
C ALA A 107 -0.40 -10.88 6.78
N ARG A 108 -0.75 -11.32 7.99
CA ARG A 108 0.18 -11.70 9.06
C ARG A 108 1.25 -12.72 8.65
N ASN A 109 0.89 -13.73 7.84
CA ASN A 109 1.84 -14.78 7.48
C ASN A 109 2.84 -14.33 6.43
N LEU A 110 2.39 -13.51 5.45
CA LEU A 110 3.23 -12.96 4.38
C LEU A 110 4.29 -12.01 4.96
N LEU A 111 3.85 -11.07 5.79
CA LEU A 111 4.76 -10.10 6.41
C LEU A 111 5.84 -10.76 7.28
N ARG A 112 5.54 -11.86 7.96
CA ARG A 112 6.53 -12.60 8.75
C ARG A 112 7.65 -13.18 7.88
N GLU A 113 7.31 -13.71 6.72
CA GLU A 113 8.30 -14.28 5.81
C GLU A 113 9.21 -13.18 5.23
N VAL A 114 8.64 -12.08 4.77
CA VAL A 114 9.41 -10.92 4.27
C VAL A 114 10.34 -10.37 5.35
N VAL A 115 9.84 -10.16 6.57
CA VAL A 115 10.64 -9.67 7.69
C VAL A 115 11.73 -10.69 8.07
N GLY A 116 11.40 -11.98 8.11
CA GLY A 116 12.36 -13.05 8.41
C GLY A 116 13.50 -13.09 7.39
N ASN A 117 13.21 -12.97 6.11
CA ASN A 117 14.19 -12.93 5.03
C ASN A 117 15.07 -11.67 5.11
N TYR A 118 14.48 -10.51 5.46
CA TYR A 118 15.21 -9.26 5.65
C TYR A 118 16.19 -9.35 6.82
N ILE A 119 15.74 -9.80 8.00
CA ILE A 119 16.58 -9.96 9.19
C ILE A 119 17.66 -11.01 8.96
N GLY A 120 17.34 -12.09 8.23
CA GLY A 120 18.29 -13.13 7.84
C GLY A 120 19.31 -12.70 6.78
N GLY A 121 19.22 -11.46 6.27
CA GLY A 121 20.17 -10.93 5.26
C GLY A 121 20.07 -11.62 3.91
N ARG A 122 18.90 -12.17 3.56
CA ARG A 122 18.71 -12.84 2.28
C ARG A 122 18.89 -11.86 1.14
N LYS A 123 19.90 -12.09 0.31
CA LYS A 123 20.35 -11.17 -0.73
C LYS A 123 19.24 -10.77 -1.69
N GLU A 124 18.49 -11.73 -2.19
CA GLU A 124 17.39 -11.48 -3.14
C GLU A 124 16.29 -10.60 -2.53
N SER A 125 16.02 -10.75 -1.22
CA SER A 125 15.02 -9.93 -0.52
C SER A 125 15.52 -8.50 -0.31
N LEU A 126 16.80 -8.32 0.00
CA LEU A 126 17.41 -6.98 0.15
C LEU A 126 17.45 -6.24 -1.18
N GLU A 127 17.85 -6.91 -2.27
CA GLU A 127 17.85 -6.36 -3.62
C GLU A 127 16.45 -5.97 -4.08
N ALA A 128 15.44 -6.84 -3.84
CA ALA A 128 14.06 -6.54 -4.17
C ALA A 128 13.48 -5.35 -3.39
N LEU A 129 13.82 -5.19 -2.11
CA LEU A 129 13.42 -4.02 -1.32
C LEU A 129 14.06 -2.73 -1.82
N ASP A 130 15.34 -2.76 -2.20
CA ASP A 130 16.02 -1.60 -2.80
C ASP A 130 15.41 -1.22 -4.16
N GLU A 131 15.13 -2.22 -5.00
CA GLU A 131 14.45 -2.03 -6.28
C GLU A 131 13.04 -1.43 -6.09
N MET A 132 12.28 -1.91 -5.10
CA MET A 132 10.95 -1.41 -4.76
C MET A 132 10.98 0.08 -4.34
N GLN A 133 11.97 0.49 -3.55
CA GLN A 133 12.14 1.89 -3.17
C GLN A 133 12.42 2.78 -4.39
N LYS A 134 13.25 2.32 -5.34
CA LYS A 134 13.54 3.04 -6.59
C LYS A 134 12.28 3.19 -7.45
N VAL A 135 11.52 2.11 -7.62
CA VAL A 135 10.27 2.13 -8.37
C VAL A 135 9.26 3.09 -7.72
N ALA A 136 9.12 3.09 -6.40
CA ALA A 136 8.23 4.02 -5.71
C ALA A 136 8.61 5.50 -5.96
N ALA A 137 9.91 5.83 -6.00
CA ALA A 137 10.37 7.16 -6.33
C ALA A 137 10.07 7.53 -7.80
N LEU A 138 10.27 6.60 -8.73
CA LEU A 138 9.93 6.79 -10.15
C LEU A 138 8.42 6.98 -10.35
N MET A 139 7.58 6.24 -9.63
CA MET A 139 6.12 6.40 -9.65
C MET A 139 5.70 7.81 -9.21
N LYS A 140 6.35 8.38 -8.17
CA LYS A 140 6.15 9.78 -7.80
C LYS A 140 6.46 10.72 -8.95
N PHE A 141 7.63 10.57 -9.60
CA PHE A 141 8.04 11.42 -10.71
C PHE A 141 7.14 11.27 -11.94
N ALA A 142 6.64 10.08 -12.24
CA ALA A 142 5.68 9.87 -13.32
C ALA A 142 4.39 10.67 -13.06
N LEU A 143 3.86 10.62 -11.84
CA LEU A 143 2.68 11.41 -11.45
C LEU A 143 2.94 12.92 -11.49
N GLU A 144 4.10 13.39 -11.02
CA GLU A 144 4.48 14.81 -11.08
C GLU A 144 4.65 15.32 -12.52
N LYS A 145 5.00 14.45 -13.47
CA LYS A 145 5.03 14.73 -14.91
C LYS A 145 3.69 14.50 -15.60
N GLU A 146 2.70 14.07 -14.85
CA GLU A 146 1.36 13.76 -15.36
C GLU A 146 1.36 12.64 -16.42
N ASP A 147 2.30 11.69 -16.30
CA ASP A 147 2.47 10.55 -17.19
C ASP A 147 1.84 9.29 -16.54
N ILE A 148 0.54 9.08 -16.83
CA ILE A 148 -0.20 7.95 -16.27
C ILE A 148 0.22 6.61 -16.92
N ASP A 149 0.69 6.62 -18.15
CA ASP A 149 1.14 5.40 -18.84
C ASP A 149 2.46 4.91 -18.24
N GLU A 150 3.40 5.82 -17.95
CA GLU A 150 4.62 5.48 -17.21
C GLU A 150 4.30 5.01 -15.78
N PHE A 151 3.36 5.67 -15.10
CA PHE A 151 2.89 5.22 -13.78
C PHE A 151 2.32 3.80 -13.83
N ALA A 152 1.52 3.45 -14.84
CA ALA A 152 0.97 2.12 -15.04
C ALA A 152 2.07 1.08 -15.30
N SER A 153 3.06 1.40 -16.12
CA SER A 153 4.24 0.56 -16.37
C SER A 153 5.03 0.30 -15.07
N LEU A 154 5.26 1.33 -14.28
CA LEU A 154 5.95 1.22 -12.99
C LEU A 154 5.14 0.40 -11.97
N LEU A 155 3.82 0.47 -12.01
CA LEU A 155 2.95 -0.36 -11.19
C LEU A 155 3.13 -1.86 -11.51
N ASN A 156 3.27 -2.21 -12.80
CA ASN A 156 3.60 -3.57 -13.23
C ASN A 156 4.97 -4.01 -12.72
N GLN A 157 6.00 -3.15 -12.78
CA GLN A 157 7.32 -3.45 -12.25
C GLN A 157 7.25 -3.69 -10.73
N HIS A 158 6.54 -2.85 -10.00
CA HIS A 158 6.30 -3.03 -8.57
C HIS A 158 5.63 -4.38 -8.27
N TRP A 159 4.66 -4.80 -9.08
CA TRP A 159 4.00 -6.09 -8.96
C TRP A 159 4.98 -7.27 -9.13
N GLU A 160 5.86 -7.22 -10.13
CA GLU A 160 6.88 -8.26 -10.34
C GLU A 160 7.87 -8.36 -9.18
N ILE A 161 8.28 -7.20 -8.61
CA ILE A 161 9.16 -7.16 -7.44
C ILE A 161 8.45 -7.74 -6.20
N SER A 162 7.17 -7.43 -6.01
CA SER A 162 6.37 -7.96 -4.89
C SER A 162 6.30 -9.48 -4.90
N LYS A 163 6.16 -10.09 -6.08
CA LYS A 163 6.17 -11.56 -6.25
C LYS A 163 7.54 -12.18 -5.94
N LYS A 164 8.65 -11.44 -6.18
CA LYS A 164 10.00 -11.89 -5.77
C LYS A 164 10.19 -11.85 -4.26
N LEU A 165 9.61 -10.85 -3.57
CA LEU A 165 9.67 -10.72 -2.13
C LEU A 165 8.90 -11.81 -1.40
N ASP A 166 7.73 -12.14 -1.91
CA ASP A 166 6.86 -13.19 -1.38
C ASP A 166 6.04 -13.84 -2.50
N ALA A 167 6.35 -15.09 -2.80
CA ALA A 167 5.61 -15.89 -3.79
C ALA A 167 4.12 -16.01 -3.43
N GLY A 168 3.76 -15.88 -2.17
CA GLY A 168 2.38 -15.86 -1.70
C GLY A 168 1.62 -14.58 -1.98
N SER A 169 2.25 -13.54 -2.53
CA SER A 169 1.58 -12.31 -2.98
C SER A 169 0.56 -12.57 -4.07
N THR A 170 0.77 -13.60 -4.91
CA THR A 170 -0.17 -14.05 -5.93
C THR A 170 -0.69 -15.48 -5.67
N ASN A 171 -1.66 -15.91 -6.46
CA ASN A 171 -2.16 -17.28 -6.57
C ASN A 171 -2.89 -17.46 -7.90
N THR A 172 -3.25 -18.71 -8.22
CA THR A 172 -3.90 -19.07 -9.48
C THR A 172 -5.15 -18.22 -9.81
N CYS A 173 -5.97 -17.88 -8.81
CA CYS A 173 -7.15 -17.06 -9.02
C CYS A 173 -6.78 -15.62 -9.43
N ILE A 174 -5.81 -15.01 -8.75
CA ILE A 174 -5.32 -13.67 -9.07
C ILE A 174 -4.72 -13.64 -10.47
N ASP A 175 -3.88 -14.63 -10.79
CA ASP A 175 -3.23 -14.74 -12.10
C ASP A 175 -4.25 -14.92 -13.22
N GLN A 176 -5.30 -15.71 -13.00
CA GLN A 176 -6.41 -15.88 -13.95
C GLN A 176 -7.18 -14.57 -14.17
N ILE A 177 -7.50 -13.81 -13.10
CA ILE A 177 -8.17 -12.52 -13.23
C ILE A 177 -7.32 -11.56 -14.06
N PHE A 178 -6.03 -11.42 -13.75
CA PHE A 178 -5.13 -10.56 -14.52
C PHE A 178 -4.99 -11.03 -15.98
N SER A 179 -4.94 -12.32 -16.23
CA SER A 179 -4.89 -12.87 -17.59
C SER A 179 -6.14 -12.52 -18.42
N VAL A 180 -7.32 -12.60 -17.82
CA VAL A 180 -8.57 -12.21 -18.50
C VAL A 180 -8.63 -10.72 -18.82
N CYS A 181 -8.01 -9.88 -17.96
CA CYS A 181 -8.00 -8.43 -18.14
C CYS A 181 -6.83 -7.89 -18.98
N GLU A 182 -5.87 -8.72 -19.38
CA GLU A 182 -4.58 -8.30 -19.97
C GLU A 182 -4.74 -7.34 -21.16
N ASP A 183 -5.72 -7.59 -22.03
CA ASP A 183 -5.98 -6.72 -23.18
C ASP A 183 -6.67 -5.39 -22.86
N MET A 184 -7.15 -5.22 -21.62
CA MET A 184 -7.93 -4.07 -21.15
C MET A 184 -7.16 -3.15 -20.22
N ILE A 185 -5.97 -3.56 -19.73
CA ILE A 185 -5.24 -2.86 -18.69
C ILE A 185 -3.82 -2.53 -19.12
N ASP A 186 -3.32 -1.38 -18.68
CA ASP A 186 -1.92 -0.95 -18.82
C ASP A 186 -1.12 -1.20 -17.54
N GLY A 187 -1.77 -1.17 -16.39
CA GLY A 187 -1.14 -1.39 -15.08
C GLY A 187 -1.93 -2.33 -14.19
N LYS A 188 -1.23 -3.11 -13.37
CA LYS A 188 -1.82 -4.05 -12.41
C LYS A 188 -1.01 -4.16 -11.13
N PHE A 189 -1.73 -4.28 -10.01
CA PHE A 189 -1.16 -4.50 -8.68
C PHE A 189 -2.20 -5.12 -7.73
N ILE A 190 -1.77 -5.60 -6.57
CA ILE A 190 -2.67 -6.07 -5.52
C ILE A 190 -2.61 -5.16 -4.30
N SER A 191 -3.77 -4.87 -3.71
CA SER A 191 -3.83 -4.06 -2.49
C SER A 191 -3.34 -4.84 -1.27
N GLY A 192 -2.55 -4.18 -0.43
CA GLY A 192 -2.05 -4.73 0.83
C GLY A 192 -0.97 -5.80 0.64
N ALA A 193 -0.92 -6.78 1.53
CA ALA A 193 0.13 -7.81 1.55
C ALA A 193 0.01 -8.86 0.43
N GLY A 194 -1.05 -8.83 -0.37
CA GLY A 194 -1.24 -9.80 -1.45
C GLY A 194 -2.03 -11.05 -1.07
N GLY A 195 -2.15 -11.97 -2.02
CA GLY A 195 -2.80 -13.28 -1.86
C GLY A 195 -4.33 -13.26 -1.80
N GLY A 196 -4.97 -12.11 -1.99
CA GLY A 196 -6.44 -11.91 -1.99
C GLY A 196 -6.82 -10.44 -1.75
N GLY A 197 -8.10 -10.16 -1.61
CA GLY A 197 -8.62 -8.80 -1.43
C GLY A 197 -8.91 -8.11 -2.76
N PHE A 198 -8.49 -6.85 -2.90
CA PHE A 198 -8.70 -6.07 -4.11
C PHE A 198 -7.45 -6.00 -4.97
N LEU A 199 -7.63 -6.22 -6.26
CA LEU A 199 -6.65 -5.90 -7.29
C LEU A 199 -6.86 -4.46 -7.74
N GLN A 200 -5.78 -3.75 -8.00
CA GLN A 200 -5.76 -2.41 -8.57
C GLN A 200 -5.33 -2.53 -10.02
N VAL A 201 -6.07 -1.89 -10.92
CA VAL A 201 -5.74 -1.86 -12.34
C VAL A 201 -5.85 -0.45 -12.89
N ILE A 202 -4.98 -0.14 -13.85
CA ILE A 202 -5.10 1.05 -14.70
C ILE A 202 -5.60 0.56 -16.05
N LEU A 203 -6.77 1.02 -16.45
CA LEU A 203 -7.40 0.69 -17.73
C LEU A 203 -6.68 1.41 -18.89
N LYS A 204 -6.78 0.82 -20.08
CA LYS A 204 -6.32 1.44 -21.35
C LYS A 204 -7.15 2.66 -21.71
#